data_e540026a2620b8fa9c086a1589111dcd
#
_entry.id   e540026a2620b8fa9c086a1589111dcd
#
_cell.length_a   1.000
_cell.length_b   1.000
_cell.length_c   1.000
_cell.angle_alpha   90.00
_cell.angle_beta   90.00
_cell.angle_gamma   90.00
#
_symmetry.space_group_name_H-M   'P 1'
#
loop_
_entity.id
_entity.type
_entity.pdbx_description
1 polymer ?
#
loop_
_entity_poly.entity_id
_entity_poly.type
_entity_poly.pdbx_seq_one_letter_code
_entity_poly.pdbx_strand_id
1 'polypeptide(L)'
;NLYIDIDFSQKRKYLHRICGDVFLYKKVKEDNSIICVLSDGLGSGVKANVLATMTASMAIQYALQQRDIKKTAEIIMKTLPTDSVRKISYATFTIIEINPDGICKIVEYDNPQVQIFRDKNPLFLEKSIIEGTINRKRKYKLLISNFELKQNDKLIFFSDGVSQSGMGCPGFPIGWGEKKVSDFISHLLSKFENLSARALCHEVVEHAVANWNYQTKDDITCA
;
A
#
# COMPACT_ATOMS: atom_id res chain seq x y z
N ASN A 1 -16.14 -10.18 -17.46
CA ASN A 1 -14.83 -9.56 -17.24
C ASN A 1 -15.05 -8.30 -16.42
N LEU A 2 -14.44 -8.24 -15.25
CA LEU A 2 -14.40 -7.03 -14.43
C LEU A 2 -13.54 -5.97 -15.14
N TYR A 3 -14.05 -4.75 -15.25
CA TYR A 3 -13.23 -3.59 -15.57
C TYR A 3 -12.59 -3.09 -14.29
N ILE A 4 -11.28 -2.93 -14.27
CA ILE A 4 -10.51 -2.47 -13.11
C ILE A 4 -9.89 -1.11 -13.46
N ASP A 5 -10.32 -0.09 -12.73
CA ASP A 5 -9.73 1.25 -12.76
C ASP A 5 -8.63 1.32 -11.69
N ILE A 6 -7.41 1.63 -12.10
CA ILE A 6 -6.24 1.68 -11.21
C ILE A 6 -5.58 3.04 -11.33
N ASP A 7 -5.43 3.70 -10.21
CA ASP A 7 -4.66 4.93 -10.16
C ASP A 7 -4.08 5.13 -8.76
N PHE A 8 -3.26 6.14 -8.59
CA PHE A 8 -2.67 6.54 -7.33
C PHE A 8 -2.51 8.05 -7.26
N SER A 9 -2.34 8.55 -6.05
CA SER A 9 -1.97 9.93 -5.76
C SER A 9 -0.82 9.95 -4.76
N GLN A 10 0.07 10.91 -4.89
CA GLN A 10 1.29 10.94 -4.13
C GLN A 10 1.70 12.38 -3.80
N LYS A 11 2.19 12.58 -2.57
CA LYS A 11 2.80 13.84 -2.13
C LYS A 11 4.11 13.54 -1.41
N ARG A 12 5.19 14.13 -1.89
CA ARG A 12 6.49 14.02 -1.22
C ARG A 12 6.53 14.81 0.09
N LYS A 13 7.38 14.39 0.98
CA LYS A 13 7.70 15.10 2.22
C LYS A 13 8.07 16.56 1.92
N TYR A 14 7.62 17.48 2.77
CA TYR A 14 7.88 18.90 2.60
C TYR A 14 9.36 19.19 2.42
N LEU A 15 9.72 20.06 1.46
CA LEU A 15 11.07 20.42 1.03
C LEU A 15 11.90 19.28 0.40
N HIS A 16 11.40 18.05 0.30
CA HIS A 16 12.07 16.99 -0.43
C HIS A 16 11.77 17.07 -1.93
N ARG A 17 12.74 16.64 -2.75
CA ARG A 17 12.59 16.65 -4.21
C ARG A 17 12.01 15.34 -4.77
N ILE A 18 12.20 14.26 -4.04
CA ILE A 18 11.83 12.91 -4.47
C ILE A 18 11.02 12.24 -3.36
N CYS A 19 9.96 11.53 -3.72
CA CYS A 19 9.15 10.72 -2.84
C CYS A 19 9.86 9.38 -2.55
N GLY A 20 9.87 8.96 -1.30
CA GLY A 20 10.42 7.66 -0.87
C GLY A 20 9.47 6.49 -1.10
N ASP A 21 8.21 6.76 -1.44
CA ASP A 21 7.23 5.73 -1.78
C ASP A 21 7.22 5.47 -3.29
N VAL A 22 6.94 4.24 -3.68
CA VAL A 22 6.77 3.83 -5.08
C VAL A 22 5.53 2.97 -5.24
N PHE A 23 4.67 3.33 -6.18
CA PHE A 23 3.56 2.52 -6.64
C PHE A 23 3.80 2.08 -8.08
N LEU A 24 3.72 0.77 -8.32
CA LEU A 24 3.81 0.17 -9.65
C LEU A 24 2.65 -0.80 -9.85
N TYR A 25 2.17 -0.91 -11.09
CA TYR A 25 1.27 -2.00 -11.47
C TYR A 25 1.59 -2.52 -12.87
N LYS A 26 1.22 -3.76 -13.12
CA LYS A 26 1.40 -4.39 -14.42
C LYS A 26 0.26 -5.35 -14.73
N LYS A 27 -0.24 -5.29 -15.96
CA LYS A 27 -1.13 -6.29 -16.51
C LYS A 27 -0.30 -7.45 -17.06
N VAL A 28 -0.64 -8.66 -16.64
CA VAL A 28 -0.01 -9.90 -17.09
C VAL A 28 -0.66 -10.31 -18.42
N LYS A 29 0.15 -10.46 -19.47
CA LYS A 29 -0.36 -10.74 -20.83
C LYS A 29 -0.95 -12.14 -20.97
N GLU A 30 -0.41 -13.10 -20.22
CA GLU A 30 -0.71 -14.52 -20.36
C GLU A 30 -2.13 -14.87 -19.89
N ASP A 31 -2.61 -14.20 -18.87
CA ASP A 31 -3.91 -14.49 -18.25
C ASP A 31 -4.75 -13.26 -17.91
N ASN A 32 -4.29 -12.07 -18.30
CA ASN A 32 -4.93 -10.79 -18.00
C ASN A 32 -5.05 -10.46 -16.50
N SER A 33 -4.32 -11.13 -15.63
CA SER A 33 -4.20 -10.73 -14.23
C SER A 33 -3.50 -9.38 -14.09
N ILE A 34 -3.73 -8.71 -12.98
CA ILE A 34 -3.09 -7.44 -12.65
C ILE A 34 -2.31 -7.62 -11.36
N ILE A 35 -1.07 -7.13 -11.35
CA ILE A 35 -0.21 -7.10 -10.16
C ILE A 35 0.04 -5.65 -9.81
N CYS A 36 -0.26 -5.27 -8.56
CA CYS A 36 0.01 -3.95 -8.00
C CYS A 36 0.96 -4.06 -6.83
N VAL A 37 1.86 -3.11 -6.69
CA VAL A 37 2.81 -3.04 -5.57
C VAL A 37 2.92 -1.59 -5.08
N LEU A 38 2.75 -1.41 -3.76
CA LEU A 38 3.11 -0.19 -3.06
C LEU A 38 4.26 -0.51 -2.11
N SER A 39 5.34 0.22 -2.22
CA SER A 39 6.51 0.11 -1.35
C SER A 39 6.89 1.45 -0.77
N ASP A 40 7.21 1.47 0.52
CA ASP A 40 7.72 2.61 1.26
C ASP A 40 9.17 2.32 1.66
N GLY A 41 10.10 3.13 1.17
CA GLY A 41 11.53 2.99 1.45
C GLY A 41 11.92 3.62 2.79
N LEU A 42 12.76 2.93 3.56
CA LEU A 42 13.22 3.42 4.85
C LEU A 42 13.98 4.76 4.73
N GLY A 43 13.53 5.73 5.48
CA GLY A 43 14.09 7.07 5.48
C GLY A 43 13.30 8.02 4.56
N SER A 44 13.99 8.86 3.82
CA SER A 44 13.35 9.80 2.91
C SER A 44 14.26 10.18 1.74
N GLY A 45 13.69 10.79 0.72
CA GLY A 45 14.42 11.27 -0.45
C GLY A 45 14.96 10.17 -1.35
N VAL A 46 16.10 10.41 -2.00
CA VAL A 46 16.67 9.53 -3.04
C VAL A 46 16.92 8.11 -2.52
N LYS A 47 17.51 7.96 -1.34
CA LYS A 47 17.83 6.64 -0.77
C LYS A 47 16.56 5.80 -0.57
N ALA A 48 15.54 6.38 0.04
CA ALA A 48 14.25 5.72 0.26
C ALA A 48 13.59 5.36 -1.08
N ASN A 49 13.60 6.27 -2.04
CA ASN A 49 13.07 6.03 -3.39
C ASN A 49 13.76 4.84 -4.09
N VAL A 50 15.10 4.77 -4.04
CA VAL A 50 15.85 3.65 -4.63
C VAL A 50 15.44 2.33 -3.99
N LEU A 51 15.36 2.27 -2.66
CA LEU A 51 14.97 1.05 -1.94
C LEU A 51 13.53 0.62 -2.28
N ALA A 52 12.60 1.58 -2.31
CA ALA A 52 11.22 1.32 -2.69
C ALA A 52 11.08 0.88 -4.15
N THR A 53 11.84 1.51 -5.07
CA THR A 53 11.87 1.14 -6.50
C THR A 53 12.40 -0.27 -6.70
N MET A 54 13.50 -0.61 -6.04
CA MET A 54 14.07 -1.97 -6.10
C MET A 54 13.06 -3.00 -5.58
N THR A 55 12.42 -2.73 -4.44
CA THR A 55 11.43 -3.62 -3.84
C THR A 55 10.22 -3.83 -4.76
N ALA A 56 9.62 -2.75 -5.25
CA ALA A 56 8.46 -2.81 -6.13
C ALA A 56 8.79 -3.49 -7.47
N SER A 57 9.95 -3.20 -8.06
CA SER A 57 10.41 -3.82 -9.31
C SER A 57 10.66 -5.32 -9.14
N MET A 58 11.33 -5.74 -8.06
CA MET A 58 11.52 -7.15 -7.74
C MET A 58 10.18 -7.85 -7.53
N ALA A 59 9.25 -7.23 -6.81
CA ALA A 59 7.92 -7.79 -6.57
C ALA A 59 7.18 -8.07 -7.89
N ILE A 60 7.17 -7.12 -8.80
CA ILE A 60 6.57 -7.30 -10.13
C ILE A 60 7.26 -8.44 -10.91
N GLN A 61 8.59 -8.45 -10.98
CA GLN A 61 9.32 -9.45 -11.74
C GLN A 61 9.17 -10.85 -11.16
N TYR A 62 9.28 -11.02 -9.86
CA TYR A 62 9.11 -12.32 -9.21
C TYR A 62 7.67 -12.81 -9.30
N ALA A 63 6.68 -11.94 -9.13
CA ALA A 63 5.28 -12.32 -9.28
C ALA A 63 4.96 -12.80 -10.69
N LEU A 64 5.54 -12.18 -11.71
CA LEU A 64 5.41 -12.62 -13.12
C LEU A 64 6.04 -13.99 -13.36
N GLN A 65 7.17 -14.29 -12.71
CA GLN A 65 7.88 -15.56 -12.88
C GLN A 65 7.27 -16.68 -12.05
N GLN A 66 7.02 -16.44 -10.79
CA GLN A 66 6.56 -17.45 -9.83
C GLN A 66 5.05 -17.69 -9.88
N ARG A 67 4.29 -16.73 -10.36
CA ARG A 67 2.81 -16.75 -10.36
C ARG A 67 2.20 -17.03 -8.97
N ASP A 68 2.95 -16.65 -7.93
CA ASP A 68 2.57 -16.81 -6.53
C ASP A 68 3.13 -15.63 -5.72
N ILE A 69 2.27 -14.68 -5.35
CA ILE A 69 2.70 -13.49 -4.63
C ILE A 69 3.18 -13.76 -3.21
N LYS A 70 2.74 -14.87 -2.59
CA LYS A 70 3.23 -15.29 -1.28
C LYS A 70 4.69 -15.69 -1.35
N LYS A 71 5.07 -16.55 -2.31
CA LYS A 71 6.46 -16.93 -2.56
C LYS A 71 7.30 -15.72 -2.95
N THR A 72 6.74 -14.84 -3.77
CA THR A 72 7.37 -13.56 -4.13
C THR A 72 7.73 -12.75 -2.89
N ALA A 73 6.79 -12.55 -1.96
CA ALA A 73 7.03 -11.82 -0.73
C ALA A 73 8.10 -12.48 0.15
N GLU A 74 8.10 -13.80 0.28
CA GLU A 74 9.11 -14.55 1.02
C GLU A 74 10.52 -14.38 0.42
N ILE A 75 10.62 -14.37 -0.91
CA ILE A 75 11.89 -14.12 -1.62
C ILE A 75 12.38 -12.70 -1.37
N ILE A 76 11.50 -11.71 -1.46
CA ILE A 76 11.83 -10.31 -1.20
C ILE A 76 12.36 -10.16 0.22
N MET A 77 11.70 -10.75 1.22
CA MET A 77 12.14 -10.69 2.61
C MET A 77 13.54 -11.26 2.84
N LYS A 78 13.94 -12.26 2.06
CA LYS A 78 15.29 -12.86 2.11
C LYS A 78 16.32 -12.06 1.33
N THR A 79 15.91 -11.29 0.35
CA THR A 79 16.79 -10.57 -0.60
C THR A 79 17.04 -9.13 -0.17
N LEU A 80 16.04 -8.46 0.41
CA LEU A 80 16.19 -7.07 0.86
C LEU A 80 17.26 -6.94 1.94
N PRO A 81 18.18 -5.96 1.79
CA PRO A 81 19.10 -5.64 2.84
C PRO A 81 18.35 -5.21 4.11
N THR A 82 18.96 -5.45 5.26
CA THR A 82 18.39 -5.11 6.56
C THR A 82 19.24 -4.06 7.25
N ASP A 83 18.60 -3.06 7.86
CA ASP A 83 19.28 -2.12 8.72
C ASP A 83 19.77 -2.84 9.98
N SER A 84 21.09 -2.83 10.19
CA SER A 84 21.73 -3.54 11.30
C SER A 84 21.40 -2.94 12.67
N VAL A 85 21.08 -1.65 12.71
CA VAL A 85 20.78 -0.92 13.95
C VAL A 85 19.29 -1.06 14.28
N ARG A 86 18.42 -0.78 13.33
CA ARG A 86 16.96 -0.80 13.54
C ARG A 86 16.35 -2.19 13.45
N LYS A 87 17.09 -3.18 12.91
CA LYS A 87 16.64 -4.56 12.71
C LYS A 87 15.37 -4.69 11.86
N ILE A 88 15.11 -3.74 10.97
CA ILE A 88 13.97 -3.71 10.04
C ILE A 88 14.46 -3.81 8.60
N SER A 89 13.63 -4.27 7.69
CA SER A 89 13.91 -4.23 6.26
C SER A 89 13.97 -2.79 5.76
N TYR A 90 14.72 -2.56 4.69
CA TYR A 90 14.86 -1.22 4.12
C TYR A 90 13.63 -0.73 3.36
N ALA A 91 12.62 -1.56 3.18
CA ALA A 91 11.35 -1.16 2.60
C ALA A 91 10.20 -2.02 3.15
N THR A 92 9.03 -1.41 3.21
CA THR A 92 7.75 -2.09 3.41
C THR A 92 7.14 -2.41 2.05
N PHE A 93 6.14 -3.28 1.98
CA PHE A 93 5.41 -3.49 0.74
C PHE A 93 4.00 -4.03 0.95
N THR A 94 3.14 -3.70 0.00
CA THR A 94 1.85 -4.35 -0.23
C THR A 94 1.84 -4.85 -1.67
N ILE A 95 1.61 -6.14 -1.86
CA ILE A 95 1.51 -6.78 -3.18
C ILE A 95 0.09 -7.29 -3.35
N ILE A 96 -0.54 -6.94 -4.46
CA ILE A 96 -1.91 -7.33 -4.78
C ILE A 96 -1.91 -7.97 -6.17
N GLU A 97 -2.49 -9.17 -6.28
CA GLU A 97 -2.78 -9.82 -7.55
C GLU A 97 -4.28 -9.94 -7.72
N ILE A 98 -4.80 -9.50 -8.85
CA ILE A 98 -6.22 -9.61 -9.20
C ILE A 98 -6.31 -10.40 -10.51
N ASN A 99 -7.00 -11.53 -10.50
CA ASN A 99 -7.23 -12.31 -11.71
C ASN A 99 -8.48 -11.82 -12.46
N PRO A 100 -8.70 -12.26 -13.71
CA PRO A 100 -9.87 -11.86 -14.52
C PRO A 100 -11.22 -12.19 -13.91
N ASP A 101 -11.28 -13.18 -13.02
CA ASP A 101 -12.50 -13.61 -12.32
C ASP A 101 -12.79 -12.74 -11.08
N GLY A 102 -11.90 -11.79 -10.77
CA GLY A 102 -12.04 -10.90 -9.61
C GLY A 102 -11.47 -11.47 -8.31
N ILE A 103 -10.81 -12.62 -8.35
CA ILE A 103 -10.12 -13.14 -7.16
C ILE A 103 -8.89 -12.29 -6.90
N CYS A 104 -8.88 -11.66 -5.75
CA CYS A 104 -7.83 -10.77 -5.27
C CYS A 104 -7.01 -11.47 -4.18
N LYS A 105 -5.72 -11.58 -4.38
CA LYS A 105 -4.76 -12.05 -3.39
C LYS A 105 -3.91 -10.88 -2.91
N ILE A 106 -3.74 -10.76 -1.59
CA ILE A 106 -3.05 -9.63 -0.96
C ILE A 106 -1.98 -10.15 -0.02
N VAL A 107 -0.78 -9.60 -0.12
CA VAL A 107 0.33 -9.83 0.82
C VAL A 107 0.84 -8.49 1.31
N GLU A 108 0.88 -8.32 2.62
CA GLU A 108 1.28 -7.06 3.27
C GLU A 108 2.45 -7.29 4.22
N TYR A 109 3.44 -6.41 4.13
CA TYR A 109 4.58 -6.32 5.03
C TYR A 109 4.76 -4.88 5.54
N ASP A 110 4.45 -4.67 6.82
CA ASP A 110 4.64 -3.40 7.57
C ASP A 110 4.02 -2.13 6.92
N ASN A 111 3.11 -2.26 5.98
CA ASN A 111 2.28 -1.17 5.51
C ASN A 111 0.96 -1.10 6.29
N PRO A 112 0.29 0.07 6.31
CA PRO A 112 -1.11 0.15 6.72
C PRO A 112 -1.93 -0.88 5.94
N GLN A 113 -2.94 -1.45 6.62
CA GLN A 113 -3.69 -2.56 6.04
C GLN A 113 -4.59 -2.10 4.89
N VAL A 114 -4.68 -2.92 3.84
CA VAL A 114 -5.59 -2.72 2.73
C VAL A 114 -7.03 -2.63 3.24
N GLN A 115 -7.77 -1.64 2.74
CA GLN A 115 -9.17 -1.43 3.05
C GLN A 115 -10.02 -1.73 1.83
N ILE A 116 -11.13 -2.42 2.02
CA ILE A 116 -12.08 -2.75 0.97
C ILE A 116 -13.44 -2.19 1.33
N PHE A 117 -14.11 -1.59 0.35
CA PHE A 117 -15.43 -0.99 0.51
C PHE A 117 -16.38 -1.61 -0.50
N ARG A 118 -17.53 -2.06 -0.02
CA ARG A 118 -18.66 -2.53 -0.80
C ARG A 118 -19.90 -1.76 -0.38
N ASP A 119 -20.67 -1.28 -1.36
CA ASP A 119 -21.86 -0.47 -1.08
C ASP A 119 -21.57 0.67 -0.08
N LYS A 120 -20.43 1.35 -0.26
CA LYS A 120 -19.96 2.49 0.54
C LYS A 120 -19.49 2.15 1.96
N ASN A 121 -19.56 0.88 2.37
CA ASN A 121 -19.19 0.44 3.70
C ASN A 121 -17.88 -0.36 3.68
N PRO A 122 -17.02 -0.22 4.73
CA PRO A 122 -15.84 -1.03 4.84
C PRO A 122 -16.21 -2.49 5.07
N LEU A 123 -15.49 -3.40 4.41
CA LEU A 123 -15.58 -4.83 4.63
C LEU A 123 -14.45 -5.32 5.52
N PHE A 124 -14.78 -6.22 6.43
CA PHE A 124 -13.77 -6.93 7.18
C PHE A 124 -13.05 -7.93 6.28
N LEU A 125 -11.73 -7.86 6.28
CA LEU A 125 -10.87 -8.77 5.52
C LEU A 125 -10.18 -9.73 6.49
N GLU A 126 -10.54 -11.01 6.42
CA GLU A 126 -9.86 -12.03 7.20
C GLU A 126 -8.43 -12.22 6.71
N LYS A 127 -7.47 -12.23 7.63
CA LYS A 127 -6.05 -12.31 7.33
C LYS A 127 -5.38 -13.46 8.04
N SER A 128 -4.54 -14.18 7.31
CA SER A 128 -3.61 -15.16 7.85
C SER A 128 -2.25 -14.51 8.09
N ILE A 129 -1.59 -14.89 9.18
CA ILE A 129 -0.24 -14.43 9.50
C ILE A 129 0.74 -15.52 9.11
N ILE A 130 1.76 -15.16 8.31
CA ILE A 130 2.90 -16.02 8.03
C ILE A 130 4.11 -15.43 8.70
N GLU A 131 4.73 -16.23 9.55
CA GLU A 131 5.99 -15.86 10.21
C GLU A 131 7.17 -16.54 9.49
N GLY A 132 8.22 -15.79 9.29
CA GLY A 132 9.47 -16.28 8.74
C GLY A 132 10.67 -15.73 9.48
N THR A 133 11.85 -16.25 9.14
CA THR A 133 13.11 -15.82 9.76
C THR A 133 14.14 -15.53 8.69
N ILE A 134 14.79 -14.37 8.81
CA ILE A 134 15.93 -13.97 7.99
C ILE A 134 17.21 -14.22 8.77
N ASN A 135 18.18 -14.91 8.14
CA ASN A 135 19.51 -15.15 8.72
C ASN A 135 19.48 -15.73 10.15
N ARG A 136 18.49 -16.57 10.47
CA ARG A 136 18.31 -17.23 11.78
C ARG A 136 18.15 -16.29 12.98
N LYS A 137 18.15 -14.98 12.77
CA LYS A 137 18.11 -13.98 13.86
C LYS A 137 16.94 -13.02 13.82
N ARG A 138 16.33 -12.83 12.64
CA ARG A 138 15.29 -11.83 12.48
C ARG A 138 13.98 -12.45 12.04
N LYS A 139 12.96 -12.26 12.85
CA LYS A 139 11.59 -12.67 12.50
C LYS A 139 10.92 -11.58 11.67
N TYR A 140 10.10 -12.00 10.72
CA TYR A 140 9.17 -11.12 9.99
C TYR A 140 7.78 -11.72 9.97
N LYS A 141 6.78 -10.87 9.78
CA LYS A 141 5.39 -11.27 9.63
C LYS A 141 4.85 -10.75 8.31
N LEU A 142 4.21 -11.63 7.56
CA LEU A 142 3.43 -11.29 6.39
C LEU A 142 1.95 -11.49 6.71
N LEU A 143 1.12 -10.52 6.35
CA LEU A 143 -0.33 -10.67 6.36
C LEU A 143 -0.78 -11.12 4.99
N ILE A 144 -1.55 -12.20 4.93
CA ILE A 144 -2.06 -12.76 3.68
C ILE A 144 -3.58 -12.80 3.74
N SER A 145 -4.20 -12.33 2.67
CA SER A 145 -5.65 -12.38 2.53
C SER A 145 -6.05 -12.67 1.10
N ASN A 146 -7.24 -13.26 0.94
CA ASN A 146 -7.89 -13.49 -0.33
C ASN A 146 -9.27 -12.86 -0.28
N PHE A 147 -9.69 -12.28 -1.38
CA PHE A 147 -10.96 -11.59 -1.47
C PHE A 147 -11.53 -11.72 -2.88
N GLU A 148 -12.84 -11.90 -3.00
CA GLU A 148 -13.55 -11.86 -4.27
C GLU A 148 -14.13 -10.47 -4.50
N LEU A 149 -13.56 -9.74 -5.45
CA LEU A 149 -14.03 -8.42 -5.88
C LEU A 149 -15.36 -8.56 -6.62
N LYS A 150 -16.28 -7.68 -6.31
CA LYS A 150 -17.54 -7.47 -7.03
C LYS A 150 -17.53 -6.14 -7.75
N GLN A 151 -18.49 -5.98 -8.66
CA GLN A 151 -18.67 -4.71 -9.35
C GLN A 151 -18.88 -3.57 -8.35
N ASN A 152 -18.23 -2.45 -8.59
CA ASN A 152 -18.22 -1.25 -7.75
C ASN A 152 -17.47 -1.36 -6.41
N ASP A 153 -16.86 -2.48 -6.08
CA ASP A 153 -15.96 -2.54 -4.93
C ASP A 153 -14.80 -1.53 -5.10
N LYS A 154 -14.37 -0.96 -3.99
CA LYS A 154 -13.18 -0.10 -3.91
C LYS A 154 -12.14 -0.78 -3.03
N LEU A 155 -10.96 -0.97 -3.57
CA LEU A 155 -9.81 -1.50 -2.84
C LEU A 155 -8.79 -0.39 -2.72
N ILE A 156 -8.44 -0.02 -1.49
CA ILE A 156 -7.61 1.15 -1.19
C ILE A 156 -6.48 0.74 -0.27
N PHE A 157 -5.28 1.17 -0.59
CA PHE A 157 -4.09 0.94 0.22
C PHE A 157 -3.15 2.14 0.14
N PHE A 158 -2.39 2.36 1.17
CA PHE A 158 -1.61 3.58 1.33
C PHE A 158 -0.37 3.34 2.18
N SER A 159 0.60 4.25 2.06
CA SER A 159 1.77 4.30 2.93
C SER A 159 1.42 4.90 4.31
N ASP A 160 2.28 4.71 5.28
CA ASP A 160 2.06 5.21 6.64
C ASP A 160 1.98 6.73 6.73
N GLY A 161 2.51 7.46 5.75
CA GLY A 161 2.31 8.90 5.63
C GLY A 161 0.84 9.33 5.58
N VAL A 162 -0.09 8.46 5.15
CA VAL A 162 -1.53 8.69 5.25
C VAL A 162 -2.01 8.47 6.69
N SER A 163 -1.81 7.27 7.23
CA SER A 163 -2.33 6.90 8.57
C SER A 163 -1.68 7.69 9.71
N GLN A 164 -0.42 8.08 9.56
CA GLN A 164 0.31 8.90 10.52
C GLN A 164 0.19 10.40 10.27
N SER A 165 -0.57 10.82 9.25
CA SER A 165 -0.70 12.24 8.92
C SER A 165 -1.20 13.05 10.11
N GLY A 166 -0.57 14.21 10.30
CA GLY A 166 -0.82 15.10 11.45
C GLY A 166 -0.13 14.69 12.75
N MET A 167 0.59 13.57 12.80
CA MET A 167 1.27 13.12 14.01
C MET A 167 2.15 14.24 14.62
N GLY A 168 1.90 14.53 15.92
CA GLY A 168 2.56 15.61 16.63
C GLY A 168 1.94 17.00 16.41
N CYS A 169 0.85 17.10 15.66
CA CYS A 169 0.02 18.30 15.56
C CYS A 169 -1.13 18.25 16.58
N PRO A 170 -1.67 19.43 17.01
CA PRO A 170 -2.86 19.46 17.85
C PRO A 170 -4.02 18.69 17.22
N GLY A 171 -4.67 17.82 18.01
CA GLY A 171 -5.77 16.98 17.54
C GLY A 171 -5.36 15.65 16.90
N PHE A 172 -4.07 15.42 16.66
CA PHE A 172 -3.53 14.20 16.04
C PHE A 172 -2.35 13.61 16.84
N PRO A 173 -2.53 13.21 18.12
CA PRO A 173 -1.41 12.75 18.95
C PRO A 173 -0.70 11.53 18.38
N ILE A 174 -1.42 10.65 17.72
CA ILE A 174 -0.91 9.42 17.08
C ILE A 174 -1.12 9.41 15.56
N GLY A 175 -1.41 10.55 14.94
CA GLY A 175 -1.77 10.69 13.54
C GLY A 175 -3.26 10.50 13.25
N TRP A 176 -3.62 10.45 11.97
CA TRP A 176 -5.01 10.31 11.53
C TRP A 176 -5.59 8.95 11.92
N GLY A 177 -4.86 7.87 11.66
CA GLY A 177 -5.25 6.50 12.00
C GLY A 177 -6.08 5.82 10.91
N GLU A 178 -5.87 4.52 10.75
CA GLU A 178 -6.51 3.71 9.69
C GLU A 178 -8.05 3.73 9.80
N LYS A 179 -8.59 3.71 11.02
CA LYS A 179 -10.05 3.76 11.21
C LYS A 179 -10.66 5.08 10.75
N LYS A 180 -10.05 6.21 11.09
CA LYS A 180 -10.55 7.53 10.65
C LYS A 180 -10.40 7.72 9.15
N VAL A 181 -9.35 7.16 8.54
CA VAL A 181 -9.19 7.09 7.08
C VAL A 181 -10.35 6.32 6.47
N SER A 182 -10.70 5.15 7.02
CA SER A 182 -11.84 4.35 6.57
C SER A 182 -13.16 5.12 6.67
N ASP A 183 -13.40 5.80 7.79
CA ASP A 183 -14.60 6.62 7.99
C ASP A 183 -14.69 7.77 6.96
N PHE A 184 -13.56 8.41 6.68
CA PHE A 184 -13.46 9.46 5.66
C PHE A 184 -13.78 8.93 4.26
N ILE A 185 -13.24 7.78 3.88
CA ILE A 185 -13.50 7.14 2.59
C ILE A 185 -14.98 6.77 2.47
N SER A 186 -15.57 6.15 3.49
CA SER A 186 -17.02 5.84 3.50
C SER A 186 -17.88 7.09 3.32
N HIS A 187 -17.49 8.20 3.94
CA HIS A 187 -18.17 9.48 3.78
C HIS A 187 -18.08 10.00 2.34
N LEU A 188 -16.89 9.96 1.73
CA LEU A 188 -16.69 10.34 0.33
C LEU A 188 -17.55 9.51 -0.62
N LEU A 189 -17.54 8.18 -0.44
CA LEU A 189 -18.32 7.25 -1.26
C LEU A 189 -19.84 7.44 -1.08
N SER A 190 -20.27 7.95 0.06
CA SER A 190 -21.68 8.28 0.32
C SER A 190 -22.09 9.61 -0.32
N LYS A 191 -21.17 10.56 -0.39
CA LYS A 191 -21.42 11.91 -0.91
C LYS A 191 -21.32 12.00 -2.43
N PHE A 192 -20.40 11.24 -3.03
CA PHE A 192 -20.12 11.30 -4.46
C PHE A 192 -20.37 9.93 -5.11
N GLU A 193 -21.23 9.92 -6.12
CA GLU A 193 -21.42 8.75 -6.97
C GLU A 193 -20.26 8.63 -7.97
N ASN A 194 -19.81 7.40 -8.23
CA ASN A 194 -18.85 7.09 -9.30
C ASN A 194 -17.50 7.82 -9.21
N LEU A 195 -16.94 7.97 -8.01
CA LEU A 195 -15.57 8.43 -7.87
C LEU A 195 -14.60 7.48 -8.61
N SER A 196 -13.77 8.06 -9.49
CA SER A 196 -12.66 7.33 -10.12
C SER A 196 -11.60 6.95 -9.07
N ALA A 197 -10.78 5.95 -9.38
CA ALA A 197 -9.65 5.59 -8.53
C ALA A 197 -8.74 6.82 -8.28
N ARG A 198 -8.46 7.59 -9.32
CA ARG A 198 -7.66 8.82 -9.22
C ARG A 198 -8.27 9.87 -8.29
N ALA A 199 -9.55 10.15 -8.45
CA ALA A 199 -10.24 11.15 -7.63
C ALA A 199 -10.27 10.74 -6.15
N LEU A 200 -10.55 9.47 -5.86
CA LEU A 200 -10.58 8.96 -4.51
C LEU A 200 -9.21 9.02 -3.83
N CYS A 201 -8.15 8.59 -4.52
CA CYS A 201 -6.78 8.68 -4.02
C CYS A 201 -6.36 10.13 -3.78
N HIS A 202 -6.71 11.03 -4.69
CA HIS A 202 -6.41 12.46 -4.56
C HIS A 202 -7.04 13.05 -3.29
N GLU A 203 -8.31 12.77 -3.04
CA GLU A 203 -9.00 13.25 -1.83
C GLU A 203 -8.35 12.74 -0.53
N VAL A 204 -7.95 11.48 -0.48
CA VAL A 204 -7.26 10.91 0.68
C VAL A 204 -5.92 11.60 0.90
N VAL A 205 -5.12 11.76 -0.13
CA VAL A 205 -3.80 12.43 -0.05
C VAL A 205 -3.93 13.88 0.35
N GLU A 206 -4.84 14.63 -0.25
CA GLU A 206 -5.07 16.05 0.09
C GLU A 206 -5.52 16.24 1.55
N HIS A 207 -6.35 15.34 2.06
CA HIS A 207 -6.76 15.37 3.46
C HIS A 207 -5.57 15.07 4.40
N ALA A 208 -4.74 14.11 4.06
CA ALA A 208 -3.52 13.80 4.81
C ALA A 208 -2.54 14.99 4.82
N VAL A 209 -2.37 15.67 3.70
CA VAL A 209 -1.55 16.89 3.60
C VAL A 209 -2.09 17.99 4.50
N ALA A 210 -3.41 18.20 4.50
CA ALA A 210 -4.07 19.20 5.35
C ALA A 210 -3.90 18.90 6.85
N ASN A 211 -3.88 17.63 7.26
CA ASN A 211 -3.63 17.23 8.65
C ASN A 211 -2.27 17.72 9.17
N TRP A 212 -1.29 17.87 8.30
CA TRP A 212 0.03 18.44 8.61
C TRP A 212 0.14 19.95 8.29
N ASN A 213 -0.96 20.64 8.12
CA ASN A 213 -0.97 22.06 7.74
C ASN A 213 -0.09 22.32 6.49
N TYR A 214 -0.12 21.41 5.51
CA TYR A 214 0.62 21.47 4.24
C TYR A 214 2.17 21.37 4.38
N GLN A 215 2.67 21.10 5.59
CA GLN A 215 4.09 20.83 5.83
C GLN A 215 4.28 19.38 6.21
N THR A 216 4.14 18.51 5.22
CA THR A 216 4.16 17.06 5.41
C THR A 216 5.49 16.58 6.01
N LYS A 217 5.42 15.78 7.08
CA LYS A 217 6.61 15.24 7.75
C LYS A 217 7.04 13.90 7.18
N ASP A 218 6.26 13.35 6.26
CA ASP A 218 6.52 12.11 5.57
C ASP A 218 6.02 12.14 4.13
N ASP A 219 6.49 11.19 3.33
CA ASP A 219 5.94 10.92 2.01
C ASP A 219 4.55 10.30 2.14
N ILE A 220 3.63 10.68 1.28
CA ILE A 220 2.23 10.25 1.32
C ILE A 220 1.87 9.64 -0.02
N THR A 221 1.40 8.39 -0.02
CA THR A 221 0.92 7.71 -1.21
C THR A 221 -0.36 6.93 -0.91
N CYS A 222 -1.36 7.06 -1.80
CA CYS A 222 -2.60 6.29 -1.78
C CYS A 222 -2.86 5.71 -3.16
N ALA A 223 -3.21 4.45 -3.25
CA ALA A 223 -3.56 3.73 -4.48
C ALA A 223 -4.89 3.00 -4.30
#